data_6f2baf7af41e941d660759a8dc8fe0b3
#
_entry.id   6f2baf7af41e941d660759a8dc8fe0b3
#
_cell.length_a   1.000
_cell.length_b   1.000
_cell.length_c   1.000
_cell.angle_alpha   90.00
_cell.angle_beta   90.00
_cell.angle_gamma   90.00
#
_symmetry.space_group_name_H-M   'P 1'
#
loop_
_entity.id
_entity.type
_entity.pdbx_description
1 polymer ?
#
loop_
_entity_poly.entity_id
_entity_poly.type
_entity_poly.pdbx_seq_one_letter_code
_entity_poly.pdbx_strand_id
1 'polypeptide(L)'
;LHVQRGWGFLRGEFNEFVELLPAQQRIESTWYAGTADAVYQNLDILRNHDPDYILILAGDHIYQMDYGAMIAHHVESKADMTVGCLEVDLETAKGFGVMSVDAEQRVRQFVEKPDNPEPILGTKDRALASMGIYVFNKGFLFEQLIRDADTKESSHDFGKDIIPKVIEHYRVMAYPYRDLRSGKQAYWRDVGTVDAFWSANLELVEVTPELSLYDNSWPIWTYQEQ
;
A
#
# COMPACT_ATOMS: atom_id res chain seq x y z
N LEU A 1 10.42 -19.23 -5.97
CA LEU A 1 11.53 -19.85 -5.23
C LEU A 1 11.98 -18.98 -4.04
N HIS A 2 12.32 -17.68 -4.26
CA HIS A 2 12.81 -16.76 -3.21
C HIS A 2 11.80 -16.62 -2.06
N VAL A 3 10.54 -16.26 -2.36
CA VAL A 3 9.48 -16.11 -1.34
C VAL A 3 9.24 -17.40 -0.58
N GLN A 4 9.10 -18.54 -1.25
CA GLN A 4 8.86 -19.84 -0.61
C GLN A 4 10.00 -20.24 0.33
N ARG A 5 11.25 -19.99 -0.06
CA ARG A 5 12.43 -20.34 0.76
C ARG A 5 12.69 -19.31 1.87
N GLY A 6 12.57 -18.03 1.55
CA GLY A 6 12.81 -16.93 2.47
C GLY A 6 11.79 -16.84 3.60
N TRP A 7 10.56 -17.28 3.37
CA TRP A 7 9.46 -17.21 4.34
C TRP A 7 9.00 -18.57 4.87
N GLY A 8 9.73 -19.64 4.53
CA GLY A 8 9.45 -21.01 5.00
C GLY A 8 9.65 -21.27 6.50
N PHE A 9 10.10 -20.26 7.26
CA PHE A 9 10.26 -20.32 8.71
C PHE A 9 8.97 -20.00 9.48
N LEU A 10 7.95 -19.49 8.83
CA LEU A 10 6.65 -19.21 9.45
C LEU A 10 5.98 -20.48 9.93
N ARG A 11 5.28 -20.38 11.05
CA ARG A 11 4.71 -21.53 11.75
C ARG A 11 3.22 -21.64 11.49
N GLY A 12 2.82 -22.57 10.65
CA GLY A 12 1.42 -22.83 10.33
C GLY A 12 0.56 -23.19 11.55
N GLU A 13 1.14 -23.78 12.61
CA GLU A 13 0.47 -24.04 13.87
C GLU A 13 0.00 -22.79 14.63
N PHE A 14 0.59 -21.62 14.33
CA PHE A 14 0.16 -20.31 14.83
C PHE A 14 -0.62 -19.50 13.82
N ASN A 15 -1.07 -20.14 12.75
CA ASN A 15 -1.73 -19.49 11.62
C ASN A 15 -0.85 -18.44 10.90
N GLU A 16 0.48 -18.64 10.94
CA GLU A 16 1.47 -17.83 10.24
C GLU A 16 1.93 -18.58 9.00
N PHE A 17 1.67 -18.02 7.82
CA PHE A 17 2.05 -18.65 6.54
C PHE A 17 2.17 -17.62 5.43
N VAL A 18 2.84 -18.03 4.34
CA VAL A 18 2.86 -17.30 3.07
C VAL A 18 2.35 -18.22 1.98
N GLU A 19 1.26 -17.82 1.35
CA GLU A 19 0.66 -18.49 0.20
C GLU A 19 0.97 -17.72 -1.08
N LEU A 20 1.49 -18.41 -2.09
CA LEU A 20 1.72 -17.83 -3.40
C LEU A 20 0.49 -18.08 -4.27
N LEU A 21 -0.19 -17.01 -4.63
CA LEU A 21 -1.34 -17.03 -5.52
C LEU A 21 -0.88 -16.56 -6.90
N PRO A 22 -0.48 -17.50 -7.80
CA PRO A 22 -0.10 -17.10 -9.14
C PRO A 22 -1.31 -16.51 -9.86
N ALA A 23 -1.07 -15.47 -10.66
CA ALA A 23 -2.11 -14.91 -11.52
C ALA A 23 -2.67 -16.04 -12.42
N GLN A 24 -3.95 -16.31 -12.27
CA GLN A 24 -4.66 -17.34 -13.02
C GLN A 24 -5.95 -16.73 -13.58
N GLN A 25 -6.41 -17.25 -14.70
CA GLN A 25 -7.72 -16.94 -15.25
C GLN A 25 -8.80 -17.71 -14.46
N ARG A 26 -9.14 -17.22 -13.25
CA ARG A 26 -10.02 -17.94 -12.30
C ARG A 26 -11.49 -17.70 -12.56
N ILE A 27 -11.86 -16.48 -12.92
CA ILE A 27 -13.25 -16.07 -13.09
C ILE A 27 -13.57 -15.91 -14.57
N GLU A 28 -12.68 -15.29 -15.34
CA GLU A 28 -12.82 -15.07 -16.78
C GLU A 28 -11.57 -15.54 -17.52
N SER A 29 -11.62 -15.55 -18.86
CA SER A 29 -10.47 -15.89 -19.70
C SER A 29 -9.41 -14.79 -19.82
N THR A 30 -9.51 -13.73 -18.98
CA THR A 30 -8.63 -12.57 -18.98
C THR A 30 -7.73 -12.56 -17.75
N TRP A 31 -6.59 -11.88 -17.87
CA TRP A 31 -5.71 -11.57 -16.73
C TRP A 31 -6.34 -10.49 -15.87
N TYR A 32 -5.76 -10.25 -14.68
CA TYR A 32 -6.18 -9.15 -13.79
C TYR A 32 -6.22 -7.83 -14.55
N ALA A 33 -7.37 -7.17 -14.51
CA ALA A 33 -7.57 -5.89 -15.19
C ALA A 33 -6.94 -4.72 -14.43
N GLY A 34 -6.88 -4.82 -13.09
CA GLY A 34 -6.30 -3.81 -12.21
C GLY A 34 -5.95 -4.37 -10.84
N THR A 35 -5.46 -3.50 -9.96
CA THR A 35 -5.01 -3.88 -8.60
C THR A 35 -6.16 -4.38 -7.72
N ALA A 36 -7.36 -3.82 -7.88
CA ALA A 36 -8.55 -4.26 -7.17
C ALA A 36 -9.08 -5.60 -7.70
N ASP A 37 -9.02 -5.82 -9.00
CA ASP A 37 -9.41 -7.08 -9.62
C ASP A 37 -8.51 -8.24 -9.15
N ALA A 38 -7.22 -7.99 -8.98
CA ALA A 38 -6.30 -9.00 -8.44
C ALA A 38 -6.72 -9.50 -7.05
N VAL A 39 -7.27 -8.63 -6.21
CA VAL A 39 -7.81 -9.01 -4.90
C VAL A 39 -9.20 -9.65 -5.03
N TYR A 40 -10.05 -9.09 -5.90
CA TYR A 40 -11.40 -9.60 -6.14
C TYR A 40 -11.40 -11.05 -6.59
N GLN A 41 -10.56 -11.41 -7.56
CA GLN A 41 -10.46 -12.77 -8.08
C GLN A 41 -9.97 -13.80 -7.06
N ASN A 42 -9.43 -13.34 -5.91
CA ASN A 42 -8.95 -14.20 -4.81
C ASN A 42 -9.79 -14.05 -3.53
N LEU A 43 -10.98 -13.45 -3.59
CA LEU A 43 -11.87 -13.25 -2.42
C LEU A 43 -12.26 -14.55 -1.71
N ASP A 44 -12.40 -15.66 -2.43
CA ASP A 44 -12.71 -16.97 -1.87
C ASP A 44 -11.61 -17.44 -0.91
N ILE A 45 -10.35 -17.21 -1.26
CA ILE A 45 -9.20 -17.53 -0.41
C ILE A 45 -9.21 -16.65 0.84
N LEU A 46 -9.39 -15.34 0.68
CA LEU A 46 -9.48 -14.41 1.81
C LEU A 46 -10.64 -14.75 2.75
N ARG A 47 -11.79 -15.18 2.21
CA ARG A 47 -12.92 -15.63 3.01
C ARG A 47 -12.61 -16.87 3.85
N ASN A 48 -11.84 -17.80 3.31
CA ASN A 48 -11.47 -19.02 4.02
C ASN A 48 -10.57 -18.74 5.23
N HIS A 49 -9.74 -17.68 5.17
CA HIS A 49 -8.89 -17.25 6.29
C HIS A 49 -9.62 -16.39 7.32
N ASP A 50 -10.74 -15.82 6.94
CA ASP A 50 -11.65 -15.01 7.80
C ASP A 50 -10.94 -13.93 8.66
N PRO A 51 -10.06 -13.08 8.10
CA PRO A 51 -9.38 -12.04 8.85
C PRO A 51 -10.33 -10.91 9.25
N ASP A 52 -10.06 -10.20 10.34
CA ASP A 52 -10.80 -8.98 10.71
C ASP A 52 -10.39 -7.79 9.83
N TYR A 53 -9.09 -7.68 9.55
CA TYR A 53 -8.49 -6.61 8.75
C TYR A 53 -7.67 -7.20 7.61
N ILE A 54 -7.61 -6.46 6.49
CA ILE A 54 -6.82 -6.83 5.33
C ILE A 54 -5.86 -5.68 5.02
N LEU A 55 -4.57 -6.00 5.05
CA LEU A 55 -3.51 -5.08 4.63
C LEU A 55 -3.11 -5.40 3.19
N ILE A 56 -3.17 -4.40 2.31
CA ILE A 56 -2.73 -4.49 0.91
C ILE A 56 -1.44 -3.72 0.75
N LEU A 57 -0.45 -4.34 0.13
CA LEU A 57 0.87 -3.79 -0.12
C LEU A 57 1.18 -3.87 -1.61
N ALA A 58 1.92 -2.88 -2.13
CA ALA A 58 2.53 -2.96 -3.45
C ALA A 58 3.81 -3.81 -3.42
N GLY A 59 4.11 -4.51 -4.52
CA GLY A 59 5.25 -5.42 -4.62
C GLY A 59 6.55 -4.78 -5.12
N ASP A 60 6.52 -3.51 -5.51
CA ASP A 60 7.60 -2.75 -6.14
C ASP A 60 8.05 -1.53 -5.32
N HIS A 61 7.91 -1.60 -4.01
CA HIS A 61 8.32 -0.54 -3.09
C HIS A 61 9.45 -1.00 -2.17
N ILE A 62 10.41 -0.11 -1.90
CA ILE A 62 11.51 -0.32 -0.95
C ILE A 62 11.30 0.58 0.26
N TYR A 63 11.07 -0.02 1.44
CA TYR A 63 10.84 0.67 2.70
C TYR A 63 10.87 -0.30 3.88
N GLN A 64 10.89 0.22 5.11
CA GLN A 64 10.65 -0.54 6.33
C GLN A 64 9.51 0.11 7.12
N MET A 65 8.46 -0.62 7.45
CA MET A 65 7.28 -0.09 8.12
C MET A 65 6.76 -1.07 9.18
N ASP A 66 6.39 -0.52 10.33
CA ASP A 66 5.62 -1.25 11.33
C ASP A 66 4.12 -1.21 10.96
N TYR A 67 3.66 -2.27 10.34
CA TYR A 67 2.24 -2.38 9.96
C TYR A 67 1.31 -2.48 11.17
N GLY A 68 1.81 -2.97 12.32
CA GLY A 68 1.05 -3.01 13.56
C GLY A 68 0.61 -1.62 14.00
N ALA A 69 1.49 -0.62 13.89
CA ALA A 69 1.16 0.77 14.19
C ALA A 69 0.09 1.34 13.25
N MET A 70 0.15 1.02 11.95
CA MET A 70 -0.87 1.44 10.99
C MET A 70 -2.22 0.77 11.24
N ILE A 71 -2.24 -0.52 11.58
CA ILE A 71 -3.46 -1.25 11.92
C ILE A 71 -4.05 -0.70 13.23
N ALA A 72 -3.23 -0.42 14.24
CA ALA A 72 -3.70 0.21 15.48
C ALA A 72 -4.37 1.57 15.20
N HIS A 73 -3.75 2.42 14.38
CA HIS A 73 -4.35 3.69 13.95
C HIS A 73 -5.68 3.48 13.22
N HIS A 74 -5.78 2.48 12.35
CA HIS A 74 -7.01 2.12 11.64
C HIS A 74 -8.14 1.79 12.63
N VAL A 75 -7.85 0.95 13.62
CA VAL A 75 -8.81 0.53 14.66
C VAL A 75 -9.23 1.71 15.54
N GLU A 76 -8.25 2.47 16.07
CA GLU A 76 -8.50 3.61 16.96
C GLU A 76 -9.30 4.72 16.28
N SER A 77 -9.00 5.00 15.01
CA SER A 77 -9.74 5.99 14.21
C SER A 77 -11.11 5.49 13.75
N LYS A 78 -11.44 4.20 13.98
CA LYS A 78 -12.67 3.56 13.49
C LYS A 78 -12.85 3.75 11.98
N ALA A 79 -11.76 3.61 11.24
CA ALA A 79 -11.76 3.75 9.80
C ALA A 79 -12.42 2.55 9.12
N ASP A 80 -13.04 2.77 7.97
CA ASP A 80 -13.42 1.71 7.04
C ASP A 80 -12.22 1.33 6.17
N MET A 81 -11.41 2.35 5.84
CA MET A 81 -10.17 2.24 5.09
C MET A 81 -9.12 3.20 5.64
N THR A 82 -7.86 2.79 5.66
CA THR A 82 -6.71 3.65 5.95
C THR A 82 -5.71 3.59 4.80
N VAL A 83 -5.23 4.75 4.37
CA VAL A 83 -4.26 4.90 3.27
C VAL A 83 -2.93 5.35 3.85
N GLY A 84 -1.87 4.56 3.65
CA GLY A 84 -0.51 4.98 3.94
C GLY A 84 -0.08 6.09 2.99
N CYS A 85 0.48 7.17 3.51
CA CYS A 85 0.84 8.34 2.72
C CYS A 85 2.15 8.97 3.18
N LEU A 86 2.76 9.73 2.27
CA LEU A 86 3.98 10.50 2.52
C LEU A 86 3.95 11.84 1.79
N GLU A 87 4.80 12.77 2.26
CA GLU A 87 4.95 14.07 1.63
C GLU A 87 6.01 13.99 0.52
N VAL A 88 5.65 14.41 -0.68
CA VAL A 88 6.55 14.48 -1.84
C VAL A 88 6.49 15.87 -2.48
N ASP A 89 7.48 16.22 -3.31
CA ASP A 89 7.40 17.41 -4.15
C ASP A 89 6.31 17.25 -5.23
N LEU A 90 5.85 18.37 -5.81
CA LEU A 90 4.75 18.36 -6.77
C LEU A 90 5.06 17.61 -8.08
N GLU A 91 6.32 17.58 -8.51
CA GLU A 91 6.68 16.82 -9.71
C GLU A 91 6.63 15.32 -9.45
N THR A 92 7.19 14.87 -8.34
CA THR A 92 7.11 13.47 -7.90
C THR A 92 5.65 13.04 -7.69
N ALA A 93 4.81 13.92 -7.15
CA ALA A 93 3.39 13.65 -6.89
C ALA A 93 2.57 13.28 -8.13
N LYS A 94 2.97 13.72 -9.32
CA LYS A 94 2.27 13.38 -10.59
C LYS A 94 2.26 11.88 -10.89
N GLY A 95 3.18 11.13 -10.31
CA GLY A 95 3.27 9.67 -10.47
C GLY A 95 2.35 8.87 -9.55
N PHE A 96 1.71 9.51 -8.56
CA PHE A 96 0.98 8.85 -7.47
C PHE A 96 -0.45 9.36 -7.31
N GLY A 97 -1.25 8.63 -6.55
CA GLY A 97 -2.51 9.15 -6.04
C GLY A 97 -2.25 10.27 -5.03
N VAL A 98 -2.80 11.45 -5.27
CA VAL A 98 -2.65 12.63 -4.41
C VAL A 98 -3.92 12.85 -3.61
N MET A 99 -3.78 13.12 -2.32
CA MET A 99 -4.92 13.31 -1.43
C MET A 99 -4.84 14.63 -0.65
N SER A 100 -6.01 15.18 -0.32
CA SER A 100 -6.16 16.21 0.69
C SER A 100 -6.88 15.64 1.91
N VAL A 101 -6.51 16.14 3.09
CA VAL A 101 -7.03 15.68 4.38
C VAL A 101 -7.51 16.85 5.23
N ASP A 102 -8.44 16.58 6.15
CA ASP A 102 -8.81 17.53 7.19
C ASP A 102 -7.88 17.46 8.42
N ALA A 103 -8.23 18.23 9.46
CA ALA A 103 -7.44 18.30 10.71
C ALA A 103 -7.38 16.96 11.45
N GLU A 104 -8.35 16.09 11.26
CA GLU A 104 -8.43 14.75 11.83
C GLU A 104 -7.78 13.68 10.95
N GLN A 105 -7.06 14.06 9.90
CA GLN A 105 -6.45 13.17 8.89
C GLN A 105 -7.46 12.35 8.08
N ARG A 106 -8.71 12.76 8.02
CA ARG A 106 -9.70 12.12 7.14
C ARG A 106 -9.47 12.59 5.71
N VAL A 107 -9.41 11.64 4.78
CA VAL A 107 -9.26 11.93 3.34
C VAL A 107 -10.54 12.60 2.84
N ARG A 108 -10.38 13.77 2.22
CA ARG A 108 -11.46 14.59 1.67
C ARG A 108 -11.48 14.59 0.15
N GLN A 109 -10.30 14.42 -0.45
CA GLN A 109 -10.14 14.33 -1.88
C GLN A 109 -9.04 13.32 -2.21
N PHE A 110 -9.21 12.62 -3.31
CA PHE A 110 -8.20 11.71 -3.84
C PHE A 110 -8.24 11.77 -5.37
N VAL A 111 -7.10 12.03 -5.99
CA VAL A 111 -6.96 12.09 -7.45
C VAL A 111 -5.76 11.24 -7.86
N GLU A 112 -6.00 10.23 -8.66
CA GLU A 112 -4.95 9.35 -9.17
C GLU A 112 -4.16 10.04 -10.28
N LYS A 113 -2.85 10.15 -10.09
CA LYS A 113 -1.87 10.71 -11.05
C LYS A 113 -2.30 12.04 -11.67
N PRO A 114 -2.55 13.08 -10.87
CA PRO A 114 -3.00 14.36 -11.38
C PRO A 114 -1.90 15.09 -12.14
N ASP A 115 -2.23 15.74 -13.27
CA ASP A 115 -1.30 16.61 -13.98
C ASP A 115 -0.86 17.82 -13.14
N ASN A 116 -1.76 18.31 -12.28
CA ASN A 116 -1.53 19.42 -11.36
C ASN A 116 -1.87 19.00 -9.93
N PRO A 117 -0.90 18.40 -9.20
CA PRO A 117 -1.13 17.96 -7.83
C PRO A 117 -1.48 19.11 -6.89
N GLU A 118 -2.49 18.92 -6.04
CA GLU A 118 -2.87 19.90 -5.03
C GLU A 118 -1.84 19.91 -3.89
N PRO A 119 -1.28 21.08 -3.52
CA PRO A 119 -0.33 21.14 -2.41
C PRO A 119 -1.03 20.96 -1.08
N ILE A 120 -0.31 20.42 -0.10
CA ILE A 120 -0.75 20.32 1.29
C ILE A 120 -1.04 21.72 1.82
N LEU A 121 -2.16 21.88 2.53
CA LEU A 121 -2.57 23.16 3.11
C LEU A 121 -1.43 23.78 3.95
N GLY A 122 -1.05 24.99 3.60
CA GLY A 122 0.04 25.73 4.25
C GLY A 122 1.43 25.49 3.63
N THR A 123 1.56 24.62 2.63
CA THR A 123 2.78 24.46 1.81
C THR A 123 2.57 24.99 0.39
N LYS A 124 3.65 25.16 -0.37
CA LYS A 124 3.57 25.60 -1.78
C LYS A 124 4.12 24.58 -2.76
N ASP A 125 4.89 23.62 -2.27
CA ASP A 125 5.74 22.73 -3.05
C ASP A 125 5.63 21.26 -2.65
N ARG A 126 4.77 20.92 -1.68
CA ARG A 126 4.60 19.57 -1.17
C ARG A 126 3.18 19.07 -1.36
N ALA A 127 3.02 17.82 -1.77
CA ALA A 127 1.74 17.12 -1.86
C ALA A 127 1.74 15.88 -0.98
N LEU A 128 0.56 15.43 -0.56
CA LEU A 128 0.38 14.19 0.18
C LEU A 128 0.07 13.06 -0.81
N ALA A 129 1.04 12.17 -1.00
CA ALA A 129 0.96 11.07 -1.94
C ALA A 129 0.59 9.76 -1.26
N SER A 130 -0.24 8.96 -1.92
CA SER A 130 -0.53 7.58 -1.54
C SER A 130 0.68 6.70 -1.79
N MET A 131 0.99 5.83 -0.82
CA MET A 131 2.03 4.82 -0.96
C MET A 131 1.53 3.53 -1.62
N GLY A 132 0.25 3.43 -2.01
CA GLY A 132 -0.30 2.14 -2.44
C GLY A 132 -0.40 1.10 -1.33
N ILE A 133 -0.39 1.55 -0.09
CA ILE A 133 -0.50 0.73 1.12
C ILE A 133 -1.84 1.03 1.79
N TYR A 134 -2.67 0.01 1.97
CA TYR A 134 -4.04 0.17 2.46
C TYR A 134 -4.37 -0.82 3.56
N VAL A 135 -5.08 -0.36 4.60
CA VAL A 135 -5.75 -1.23 5.58
C VAL A 135 -7.25 -1.10 5.39
N PHE A 136 -7.94 -2.23 5.40
CA PHE A 136 -9.39 -2.31 5.25
C PHE A 136 -10.02 -3.16 6.34
N ASN A 137 -11.23 -2.80 6.76
CA ASN A 137 -12.15 -3.75 7.35
C ASN A 137 -12.54 -4.80 6.30
N LYS A 138 -12.49 -6.10 6.64
CA LYS A 138 -12.83 -7.20 5.71
C LYS A 138 -14.16 -6.99 5.00
N GLY A 139 -15.23 -6.74 5.76
CA GLY A 139 -16.57 -6.59 5.20
C GLY A 139 -16.68 -5.41 4.24
N PHE A 140 -16.06 -4.29 4.58
CA PHE A 140 -15.99 -3.10 3.72
C PHE A 140 -15.27 -3.41 2.41
N LEU A 141 -14.06 -4.01 2.48
CA LEU A 141 -13.30 -4.35 1.27
C LEU A 141 -14.10 -5.26 0.34
N PHE A 142 -14.71 -6.32 0.86
CA PHE A 142 -15.48 -7.26 0.05
C PHE A 142 -16.65 -6.59 -0.65
N GLU A 143 -17.38 -5.73 0.07
CA GLU A 143 -18.48 -4.97 -0.51
C GLU A 143 -18.02 -4.07 -1.67
N GLN A 144 -16.90 -3.33 -1.48
CA GLN A 144 -16.41 -2.43 -2.52
C GLN A 144 -15.89 -3.18 -3.75
N LEU A 145 -15.16 -4.29 -3.55
CA LEU A 145 -14.66 -5.11 -4.65
C LEU A 145 -15.78 -5.75 -5.47
N ILE A 146 -16.83 -6.24 -4.82
CA ILE A 146 -17.99 -6.80 -5.52
C ILE A 146 -18.71 -5.71 -6.34
N ARG A 147 -18.92 -4.52 -5.76
CA ARG A 147 -19.53 -3.39 -6.47
C ARG A 147 -18.70 -2.95 -7.67
N ASP A 148 -17.39 -2.92 -7.51
CA ASP A 148 -16.49 -2.51 -8.57
C ASP A 148 -16.45 -3.54 -9.70
N ALA A 149 -16.45 -4.83 -9.39
CA ALA A 149 -16.50 -5.90 -10.38
C ALA A 149 -17.74 -5.85 -11.27
N ASP A 150 -18.89 -5.39 -10.75
CA ASP A 150 -20.12 -5.21 -11.49
C ASP A 150 -20.14 -3.91 -12.33
N THR A 151 -19.13 -3.05 -12.21
CA THR A 151 -19.04 -1.74 -12.88
C THR A 151 -18.26 -1.87 -14.19
N LYS A 152 -18.95 -1.87 -15.34
CA LYS A 152 -18.35 -2.09 -16.66
C LYS A 152 -17.31 -1.03 -17.09
N GLU A 153 -17.45 0.19 -16.61
CA GLU A 153 -16.57 1.31 -16.93
C GLU A 153 -15.35 1.40 -16.01
N SER A 154 -15.27 0.53 -15.00
CA SER A 154 -14.15 0.49 -14.06
C SER A 154 -12.90 -0.11 -14.73
N SER A 155 -11.74 0.42 -14.41
CA SER A 155 -10.45 -0.20 -14.68
C SER A 155 -10.03 -1.17 -13.57
N HIS A 156 -10.85 -1.32 -12.53
CA HIS A 156 -10.66 -2.19 -11.37
C HIS A 156 -9.36 -1.88 -10.60
N ASP A 157 -9.10 -0.58 -10.41
CA ASP A 157 -7.94 -0.07 -9.70
C ASP A 157 -8.35 0.60 -8.38
N PHE A 158 -7.58 0.38 -7.30
CA PHE A 158 -7.89 0.98 -6.00
C PHE A 158 -7.85 2.51 -6.04
N GLY A 159 -6.78 3.08 -6.60
CA GLY A 159 -6.58 4.53 -6.63
C GLY A 159 -7.56 5.25 -7.56
N LYS A 160 -7.82 4.64 -8.72
CA LYS A 160 -8.64 5.27 -9.77
C LYS A 160 -10.14 5.05 -9.56
N ASP A 161 -10.54 3.86 -9.14
CA ASP A 161 -11.95 3.46 -9.19
C ASP A 161 -12.59 3.30 -7.81
N ILE A 162 -11.87 2.82 -6.80
CA ILE A 162 -12.43 2.55 -5.47
C ILE A 162 -12.31 3.75 -4.55
N ILE A 163 -11.09 4.25 -4.29
CA ILE A 163 -10.87 5.31 -3.29
C ILE A 163 -11.70 6.56 -3.57
N PRO A 164 -11.73 7.11 -4.79
CA PRO A 164 -12.52 8.33 -5.07
C PRO A 164 -14.03 8.16 -4.81
N LYS A 165 -14.57 6.94 -4.98
CA LYS A 165 -15.98 6.66 -4.77
C LYS A 165 -16.36 6.52 -3.28
N VAL A 166 -15.42 6.02 -2.45
CA VAL A 166 -15.73 5.70 -1.04
C VAL A 166 -15.47 6.87 -0.08
N ILE A 167 -14.62 7.83 -0.43
CA ILE A 167 -14.26 8.96 0.47
C ILE A 167 -15.46 9.83 0.86
N GLU A 168 -16.49 9.92 0.03
CA GLU A 168 -17.69 10.71 0.31
C GLU A 168 -18.58 10.10 1.40
N HIS A 169 -18.68 8.77 1.43
CA HIS A 169 -19.69 8.06 2.22
C HIS A 169 -19.09 7.24 3.39
N TYR A 170 -17.80 6.94 3.33
CA TYR A 170 -17.12 6.10 4.29
C TYR A 170 -16.00 6.85 5.02
N ARG A 171 -15.52 6.29 6.11
CA ARG A 171 -14.44 6.87 6.90
C ARG A 171 -13.08 6.41 6.37
N VAL A 172 -12.52 7.16 5.44
CA VAL A 172 -11.17 6.92 4.90
C VAL A 172 -10.18 7.84 5.61
N MET A 173 -9.17 7.24 6.24
CA MET A 173 -8.16 7.95 7.02
C MET A 173 -6.80 7.89 6.33
N ALA A 174 -6.04 8.97 6.40
CA ALA A 174 -4.65 9.00 5.99
C ALA A 174 -3.75 8.60 7.17
N TYR A 175 -2.74 7.77 6.90
CA TYR A 175 -1.71 7.42 7.85
C TYR A 175 -0.36 7.92 7.35
N PRO A 176 0.17 9.04 7.88
CA PRO A 176 1.47 9.56 7.48
C PRO A 176 2.59 8.59 7.85
N TYR A 177 3.35 8.14 6.85
CA TYR A 177 4.47 7.24 7.04
C TYR A 177 5.66 7.97 7.65
N ARG A 178 5.98 7.61 8.88
CA ARG A 178 7.07 8.20 9.65
C ARG A 178 7.87 7.12 10.37
N ASP A 179 9.16 7.35 10.47
CA ASP A 179 10.01 6.56 11.35
C ASP A 179 9.57 6.78 12.81
N LEU A 180 9.22 5.71 13.50
CA LEU A 180 8.65 5.75 14.86
C LEU A 180 9.63 6.27 15.91
N ARG A 181 10.95 6.22 15.65
CA ARG A 181 11.99 6.68 16.57
C ARG A 181 12.25 8.17 16.41
N SER A 182 12.38 8.63 15.16
CA SER A 182 12.72 10.02 14.85
C SER A 182 11.52 10.93 14.62
N GLY A 183 10.34 10.37 14.35
CA GLY A 183 9.14 11.09 13.94
C GLY A 183 9.24 11.74 12.56
N LYS A 184 10.36 11.58 11.85
CA LYS A 184 10.57 12.10 10.49
C LYS A 184 9.96 11.15 9.48
N GLN A 185 9.73 11.65 8.25
CA GLN A 185 9.38 10.79 7.13
C GLN A 185 10.51 9.78 6.92
N ALA A 186 10.16 8.50 6.82
CA ALA A 186 11.11 7.42 6.63
C ALA A 186 11.39 7.19 5.14
N TYR A 187 12.45 6.44 4.86
CA TYR A 187 12.84 6.08 3.50
C TYR A 187 11.75 5.27 2.79
N TRP A 188 11.40 5.71 1.61
CA TRP A 188 10.51 5.01 0.71
C TRP A 188 10.85 5.30 -0.74
N ARG A 189 10.87 4.27 -1.58
CA ARG A 189 11.05 4.39 -3.03
C ARG A 189 10.10 3.45 -3.75
N ASP A 190 9.44 3.98 -4.77
CA ASP A 190 8.81 3.18 -5.81
C ASP A 190 9.90 2.82 -6.83
N VAL A 191 10.02 1.55 -7.19
CA VAL A 191 11.01 1.04 -8.15
C VAL A 191 10.36 0.41 -9.38
N GLY A 192 9.16 0.87 -9.73
CA GLY A 192 8.39 0.43 -10.90
C GLY A 192 9.00 0.78 -12.25
N THR A 193 10.06 1.61 -12.29
CA THR A 193 10.82 1.91 -13.51
C THR A 193 12.27 1.47 -13.38
N VAL A 194 12.95 1.20 -14.52
CA VAL A 194 14.37 0.81 -14.55
C VAL A 194 15.25 1.88 -13.90
N ASP A 195 14.97 3.16 -14.17
CA ASP A 195 15.74 4.28 -13.64
C ASP A 195 15.55 4.41 -12.11
N ALA A 196 14.32 4.27 -11.62
CA ALA A 196 14.03 4.30 -10.18
C ALA A 196 14.67 3.11 -9.47
N PHE A 197 14.61 1.91 -10.05
CA PHE A 197 15.29 0.72 -9.53
C PHE A 197 16.81 0.93 -9.46
N TRP A 198 17.42 1.46 -10.52
CA TRP A 198 18.86 1.74 -10.57
C TRP A 198 19.24 2.79 -9.52
N SER A 199 18.52 3.90 -9.42
CA SER A 199 18.76 4.96 -8.45
C SER A 199 18.66 4.46 -7.01
N ALA A 200 17.64 3.68 -6.69
CA ALA A 200 17.45 3.09 -5.35
C ALA A 200 18.63 2.14 -4.99
N ASN A 201 19.14 1.36 -5.95
CA ASN A 201 20.33 0.53 -5.69
C ASN A 201 21.57 1.38 -5.37
N LEU A 202 21.75 2.53 -6.04
CA LEU A 202 22.89 3.43 -5.75
C LEU A 202 22.73 4.07 -4.36
N GLU A 203 21.53 4.49 -3.97
CA GLU A 203 21.26 5.04 -2.64
C GLU A 203 21.60 4.04 -1.52
N LEU A 204 21.32 2.76 -1.72
CA LEU A 204 21.60 1.71 -0.73
C LEU A 204 23.09 1.40 -0.53
N VAL A 205 23.96 1.77 -1.47
CA VAL A 205 25.41 1.58 -1.38
C VAL A 205 26.18 2.85 -1.02
N GLU A 206 25.49 3.93 -0.70
CA GLU A 206 26.12 5.14 -0.18
C GLU A 206 26.85 4.89 1.14
N VAL A 207 27.78 5.78 1.50
CA VAL A 207 28.58 5.66 2.74
C VAL A 207 27.66 5.67 4.00
N THR A 208 26.60 6.45 3.95
CA THR A 208 25.58 6.55 5.01
C THR A 208 24.19 6.46 4.37
N PRO A 209 23.74 5.25 4.00
CA PRO A 209 22.45 5.10 3.35
C PRO A 209 21.31 5.44 4.32
N GLU A 210 20.26 6.09 3.81
CA GLU A 210 19.07 6.41 4.59
C GLU A 210 18.35 5.14 5.07
N LEU A 211 18.32 4.09 4.25
CA LEU A 211 17.89 2.75 4.62
C LEU A 211 19.11 1.82 4.74
N SER A 212 19.40 1.34 5.94
CA SER A 212 20.49 0.40 6.17
C SER A 212 20.02 -1.05 6.01
N LEU A 213 20.58 -1.77 5.04
CA LEU A 213 20.34 -3.21 4.86
C LEU A 213 20.98 -4.07 5.97
N TYR A 214 21.86 -3.48 6.80
CA TYR A 214 22.64 -4.15 7.84
C TYR A 214 22.16 -3.81 9.25
N ASP A 215 20.95 -3.21 9.39
CA ASP A 215 20.37 -2.91 10.71
C ASP A 215 19.91 -4.22 11.38
N ASN A 216 20.73 -4.74 12.31
CA ASN A 216 20.40 -5.93 13.07
C ASN A 216 19.24 -5.76 14.06
N SER A 217 18.86 -4.52 14.38
CA SER A 217 17.72 -4.25 15.26
C SER A 217 16.37 -4.40 14.54
N TRP A 218 16.38 -4.30 13.22
CA TRP A 218 15.23 -4.51 12.36
C TRP A 218 15.65 -5.16 11.03
N PRO A 219 16.00 -6.45 11.05
CA PRO A 219 16.56 -7.13 9.88
C PRO A 219 15.53 -7.27 8.75
N ILE A 220 16.01 -7.08 7.52
CA ILE A 220 15.24 -7.42 6.32
C ILE A 220 15.44 -8.92 6.05
N TRP A 221 14.37 -9.69 6.19
CA TRP A 221 14.41 -11.13 5.95
C TRP A 221 14.54 -11.42 4.45
N THR A 222 15.57 -12.18 4.10
CA THR A 222 15.81 -12.60 2.72
C THR A 222 16.43 -13.98 2.69
N TYR A 223 16.22 -14.70 1.59
CA TYR A 223 16.92 -15.95 1.35
C TYR A 223 18.30 -15.65 0.76
N GLN A 224 19.34 -16.13 1.44
CA GLN A 224 20.73 -16.10 0.95
C GLN A 224 21.15 -17.54 0.67
N GLU A 225 21.65 -17.80 -0.55
CA GLU A 225 22.34 -19.04 -0.84
C GLU A 225 23.72 -19.01 -0.15
N GLN A 226 23.99 -20.05 0.64
CA GLN A 226 25.32 -20.25 1.28
C GLN A 226 26.32 -20.80 0.29
#